data_945462399daf273eca65427ac113e399
#
_entry.id   945462399daf273eca65427ac113e399
#
_cell.length_a   1.000
_cell.length_b   1.000
_cell.length_c   1.000
_cell.angle_alpha   90.00
_cell.angle_beta   90.00
_cell.angle_gamma   90.00
#
_symmetry.space_group_name_H-M   'P 1'
#
loop_
_entity.id
_entity.type
_entity.pdbx_description
1 polymer ?
#
loop_
_entity_poly.entity_id
_entity_poly.type
_entity_poly.pdbx_seq_one_letter_code
_entity_poly.pdbx_strand_id
1 'polypeptide(L)'
;MPKHEESHVLKPESGASKPDTSSWPLLLKNYDKLNVKTGHFTPLTTGWSPLRRPIKEYVSYGVINLDKPSNPSSHEVVAWVKRILKVEKTGHSGTLDPKVTGCLIVCVDRATRLVKSQQNAGKEYVCVFRLHAPLEDMTKLAFGIETLTGALFQRPPLISAVKRQLRVRTIYQSKLLEYDQDRKLGVLHVDCEAGTYIRTLCVHLGYLLSTGAHMQELRRVRSGTMSEKTHLVTMHDVMDAQYVYETLKDESYLRRVIMPLEVLLTNYKRIVIKDSAVNAICYGAKTMVPCVLRYEHDIEVGDNVVLMTTKGEAIATAIACMTSAVISAVDHGVVAKIKRVIMDRDTYPRRWGLGPFAVQKKKLIKEGKLDQYGRPNESTPLDWKKNYAYYISQGVKSAPVEDSAVVVKSAVEPRPMETEKVEKVSKSSSEEEEEAPKSEKKKEKKEKKDKKDKKDKKRKERAESDSDGEKKKKKDKKDKKKKKEKKKDSSSDSD
;
A
#
# COMPACT_ATOMS: atom_id res chain seq x y z
N MET A 1 -17.21 65.87 -19.74
CA MET A 1 -17.43 64.47 -19.71
C MET A 1 -16.66 63.89 -18.56
N PRO A 2 -17.26 63.31 -17.52
CA PRO A 2 -16.55 62.72 -16.39
C PRO A 2 -15.88 61.42 -16.82
N LYS A 3 -14.60 61.27 -16.53
CA LYS A 3 -13.81 60.04 -16.70
C LYS A 3 -14.38 58.99 -15.69
N HIS A 4 -14.83 57.87 -16.19
CA HIS A 4 -15.14 56.72 -15.37
C HIS A 4 -13.85 56.22 -14.72
N GLU A 5 -13.73 56.40 -13.40
CA GLU A 5 -12.76 55.67 -12.59
C GLU A 5 -13.15 54.18 -12.61
N GLU A 6 -12.41 53.39 -13.35
CA GLU A 6 -12.51 51.94 -13.27
C GLU A 6 -12.05 51.49 -11.87
N SER A 7 -13.01 51.06 -11.05
CA SER A 7 -12.73 50.50 -9.74
C SER A 7 -12.05 49.13 -9.93
N HIS A 8 -10.77 49.05 -9.65
CA HIS A 8 -9.99 47.80 -9.65
C HIS A 8 -10.35 46.85 -8.49
N VAL A 9 -11.57 46.83 -8.05
CA VAL A 9 -12.06 45.86 -7.06
C VAL A 9 -12.49 44.59 -7.79
N LEU A 10 -11.76 43.50 -7.58
CA LEU A 10 -12.20 42.16 -7.96
C LEU A 10 -13.50 41.87 -7.23
N LYS A 11 -14.62 42.08 -7.89
CA LYS A 11 -15.93 41.62 -7.39
C LYS A 11 -15.94 40.08 -7.52
N PRO A 12 -16.25 39.33 -6.45
CA PRO A 12 -16.49 37.90 -6.60
C PRO A 12 -17.64 37.73 -7.60
N GLU A 13 -17.43 36.93 -8.64
CA GLU A 13 -18.48 36.57 -9.58
C GLU A 13 -19.59 35.85 -8.81
N SER A 14 -20.63 36.61 -8.46
CA SER A 14 -21.84 36.09 -7.88
C SER A 14 -22.65 35.45 -9.00
N GLY A 15 -22.55 34.12 -9.15
CA GLY A 15 -23.49 33.45 -10.02
C GLY A 15 -23.03 32.22 -10.79
N ALA A 16 -21.77 31.89 -10.87
CA ALA A 16 -21.37 30.58 -11.39
C ALA A 16 -21.73 29.49 -10.37
N SER A 17 -22.83 28.77 -10.60
CA SER A 17 -23.16 27.59 -9.79
C SER A 17 -21.97 26.64 -9.81
N LYS A 18 -21.44 26.30 -8.64
CA LYS A 18 -20.36 25.30 -8.55
C LYS A 18 -20.87 24.02 -9.21
N PRO A 19 -20.13 23.42 -10.16
CA PRO A 19 -20.55 22.20 -10.81
C PRO A 19 -20.75 21.10 -9.75
N ASP A 20 -21.91 20.43 -9.79
CA ASP A 20 -22.14 19.24 -8.96
C ASP A 20 -21.21 18.12 -9.43
N THR A 21 -20.32 17.68 -8.56
CA THR A 21 -19.34 16.61 -8.84
C THR A 21 -19.72 15.30 -8.14
N SER A 22 -20.92 15.19 -7.60
CA SER A 22 -21.41 13.99 -6.91
C SER A 22 -21.47 12.75 -7.81
N SER A 23 -21.71 12.95 -9.11
CA SER A 23 -21.75 11.91 -10.15
C SER A 23 -20.38 11.62 -10.78
N TRP A 24 -19.32 12.37 -10.41
CA TRP A 24 -18.01 12.14 -10.98
C TRP A 24 -17.42 10.80 -10.51
N PRO A 25 -16.64 10.12 -11.38
CA PRO A 25 -16.21 8.77 -11.09
C PRO A 25 -15.05 8.70 -10.10
N LEU A 26 -14.98 7.60 -9.36
CA LEU A 26 -13.81 7.17 -8.57
C LEU A 26 -13.35 8.26 -7.58
N LEU A 27 -12.06 8.61 -7.63
CA LEU A 27 -11.45 9.60 -6.74
C LEU A 27 -11.91 11.05 -7.01
N LEU A 28 -12.57 11.31 -8.12
CA LEU A 28 -13.12 12.64 -8.43
C LEU A 28 -14.53 12.88 -7.84
N LYS A 29 -15.18 11.85 -7.30
CA LYS A 29 -16.51 12.00 -6.69
C LYS A 29 -16.48 13.04 -5.57
N ASN A 30 -17.44 13.97 -5.56
CA ASN A 30 -17.53 15.07 -4.60
C ASN A 30 -16.26 15.94 -4.57
N TYR A 31 -15.63 16.21 -5.71
CA TYR A 31 -14.41 17.02 -5.81
C TYR A 31 -14.62 18.47 -5.37
N ASP A 32 -15.82 19.00 -5.58
CA ASP A 32 -16.25 20.34 -5.13
C ASP A 32 -16.24 20.51 -3.62
N LYS A 33 -16.45 19.41 -2.85
CA LYS A 33 -16.49 19.40 -1.39
C LYS A 33 -15.11 19.37 -0.74
N LEU A 34 -14.02 19.18 -1.52
CA LEU A 34 -12.66 19.20 -0.99
C LEU A 34 -12.25 20.61 -0.57
N ASN A 35 -11.54 20.72 0.55
CA ASN A 35 -10.92 21.96 1.00
C ASN A 35 -9.92 22.46 -0.04
N VAL A 36 -9.93 23.75 -0.33
CA VAL A 36 -9.01 24.39 -1.27
C VAL A 36 -7.80 24.96 -0.52
N LYS A 37 -6.59 24.50 -0.81
CA LYS A 37 -5.36 25.12 -0.32
C LYS A 37 -4.87 26.21 -1.27
N THR A 38 -4.90 25.94 -2.58
CA THR A 38 -4.56 26.92 -3.61
C THR A 38 -5.32 26.62 -4.89
N GLY A 39 -5.80 27.67 -5.57
CA GLY A 39 -6.42 27.54 -6.89
C GLY A 39 -5.41 27.61 -8.05
N HIS A 40 -4.19 28.12 -7.78
CA HIS A 40 -3.20 28.32 -8.83
C HIS A 40 -2.41 27.05 -9.13
N PHE A 41 -2.59 26.55 -10.35
CA PHE A 41 -1.74 25.49 -10.92
C PHE A 41 -1.72 25.64 -12.45
N THR A 42 -0.67 25.12 -13.06
CA THR A 42 -0.57 25.01 -14.51
C THR A 42 -0.93 23.59 -14.90
N PRO A 43 -2.09 23.34 -15.52
CA PRO A 43 -2.47 22.01 -15.96
C PRO A 43 -1.50 21.53 -17.05
N LEU A 44 -1.15 20.25 -17.01
CA LEU A 44 -0.35 19.59 -18.02
C LEU A 44 -1.23 18.70 -18.90
N THR A 45 -0.89 18.61 -20.17
CA THR A 45 -1.58 17.73 -21.13
C THR A 45 -1.29 16.25 -20.90
N THR A 46 -0.24 15.93 -20.14
CA THR A 46 0.19 14.56 -19.81
C THR A 46 -0.72 13.92 -18.75
N GLY A 47 -0.76 12.59 -18.75
CA GLY A 47 -1.64 11.80 -17.89
C GLY A 47 -3.06 11.63 -18.46
N TRP A 48 -3.83 10.73 -17.87
CA TRP A 48 -5.14 10.32 -18.36
C TRP A 48 -6.15 10.25 -17.22
N SER A 49 -7.41 10.56 -17.49
CA SER A 49 -8.46 10.13 -16.55
C SER A 49 -8.45 8.59 -16.44
N PRO A 50 -8.61 8.00 -15.24
CA PRO A 50 -8.53 6.56 -15.03
C PRO A 50 -9.37 5.72 -16.02
N LEU A 51 -10.58 6.17 -16.33
CA LEU A 51 -11.48 5.48 -17.26
C LEU A 51 -11.13 5.69 -18.75
N ARG A 52 -10.32 6.71 -19.07
CA ARG A 52 -9.93 7.07 -20.45
C ARG A 52 -8.48 6.75 -20.77
N ARG A 53 -7.81 5.94 -19.96
CA ARG A 53 -6.47 5.44 -20.28
C ARG A 53 -6.48 4.64 -21.59
N PRO A 54 -5.42 4.72 -22.43
CA PRO A 54 -5.22 3.78 -23.51
C PRO A 54 -5.27 2.34 -22.99
N ILE A 55 -5.82 1.39 -23.76
CA ILE A 55 -6.14 0.05 -23.27
C ILE A 55 -4.95 -0.66 -22.63
N LYS A 56 -3.75 -0.51 -23.18
CA LYS A 56 -2.53 -1.10 -22.63
C LYS A 56 -2.21 -0.61 -21.21
N GLU A 57 -2.32 0.69 -20.99
CA GLU A 57 -2.16 1.30 -19.68
C GLU A 57 -3.36 0.98 -18.77
N TYR A 58 -4.57 0.97 -19.33
CA TYR A 58 -5.78 0.62 -18.59
C TYR A 58 -5.66 -0.77 -17.96
N VAL A 59 -5.22 -1.76 -18.72
CA VAL A 59 -4.97 -3.13 -18.23
C VAL A 59 -3.84 -3.15 -17.21
N SER A 60 -2.74 -2.45 -17.47
CA SER A 60 -1.59 -2.39 -16.55
C SER A 60 -1.91 -1.73 -15.19
N TYR A 61 -2.87 -0.82 -15.15
CA TYR A 61 -3.41 -0.22 -13.93
C TYR A 61 -4.74 -0.88 -13.50
N GLY A 62 -4.97 -2.11 -13.94
CA GLY A 62 -6.22 -2.81 -13.82
C GLY A 62 -6.38 -3.64 -12.55
N VAL A 63 -7.62 -3.80 -12.13
CA VAL A 63 -8.05 -4.66 -11.04
C VAL A 63 -9.27 -5.45 -11.48
N ILE A 64 -9.33 -6.72 -11.13
CA ILE A 64 -10.45 -7.61 -11.44
C ILE A 64 -11.05 -8.12 -10.14
N ASN A 65 -12.37 -7.97 -9.98
CA ASN A 65 -13.10 -8.64 -8.91
C ASN A 65 -13.58 -9.99 -9.43
N LEU A 66 -12.76 -11.01 -9.19
CA LEU A 66 -12.97 -12.34 -9.77
C LEU A 66 -13.79 -13.23 -8.84
N ASP A 67 -14.82 -13.89 -9.37
CA ASP A 67 -15.48 -15.01 -8.71
C ASP A 67 -14.57 -16.24 -8.79
N LYS A 68 -13.83 -16.50 -7.73
CA LYS A 68 -12.95 -17.66 -7.70
C LYS A 68 -13.77 -18.95 -7.71
N PRO A 69 -13.62 -19.83 -8.69
CA PRO A 69 -14.30 -21.12 -8.70
C PRO A 69 -13.77 -22.04 -7.59
N SER A 70 -14.56 -23.05 -7.25
CA SER A 70 -14.12 -24.15 -6.38
C SER A 70 -13.04 -24.99 -7.08
N ASN A 71 -12.18 -25.60 -6.31
CA ASN A 71 -11.08 -26.52 -6.60
C ASN A 71 -9.73 -25.84 -6.92
N PRO A 72 -9.55 -24.91 -7.89
CA PRO A 72 -8.22 -24.33 -8.11
C PRO A 72 -7.79 -23.46 -6.93
N SER A 73 -6.51 -23.43 -6.67
CA SER A 73 -5.93 -22.52 -5.68
C SER A 73 -5.98 -21.06 -6.16
N SER A 74 -5.97 -20.10 -5.22
CA SER A 74 -5.90 -18.68 -5.58
C SER A 74 -4.69 -18.33 -6.44
N HIS A 75 -3.55 -19.01 -6.25
CA HIS A 75 -2.33 -18.80 -7.02
C HIS A 75 -2.46 -19.29 -8.46
N GLU A 76 -3.09 -20.45 -8.69
CA GLU A 76 -3.36 -20.97 -10.03
C GLU A 76 -4.27 -20.05 -10.82
N VAL A 77 -5.38 -19.63 -10.21
CA VAL A 77 -6.33 -18.68 -10.83
C VAL A 77 -5.63 -17.38 -11.25
N VAL A 78 -4.81 -16.81 -10.37
CA VAL A 78 -4.06 -15.58 -10.66
C VAL A 78 -2.99 -15.82 -11.75
N ALA A 79 -2.39 -17.00 -11.80
CA ALA A 79 -1.45 -17.37 -12.86
C ALA A 79 -2.18 -17.56 -14.21
N TRP A 80 -3.41 -18.04 -14.22
CA TRP A 80 -4.24 -18.12 -15.44
C TRP A 80 -4.62 -16.74 -15.94
N VAL A 81 -5.08 -15.83 -15.06
CA VAL A 81 -5.35 -14.43 -15.43
C VAL A 81 -4.11 -13.77 -16.04
N LYS A 82 -2.93 -14.00 -15.47
CA LYS A 82 -1.66 -13.50 -16.01
C LYS A 82 -1.41 -13.99 -17.45
N ARG A 83 -1.67 -15.26 -17.73
CA ARG A 83 -1.47 -15.86 -19.06
C ARG A 83 -2.50 -15.38 -20.06
N ILE A 84 -3.78 -15.31 -19.68
CA ILE A 84 -4.87 -14.85 -20.53
C ILE A 84 -4.63 -13.41 -20.96
N LEU A 85 -4.39 -12.50 -20.01
CA LEU A 85 -4.18 -11.08 -20.28
C LEU A 85 -2.78 -10.74 -20.83
N LYS A 86 -1.85 -11.71 -20.91
CA LYS A 86 -0.47 -11.55 -21.38
C LYS A 86 0.29 -10.44 -20.66
N VAL A 87 0.08 -10.28 -19.35
CA VAL A 87 0.66 -9.24 -18.51
C VAL A 87 1.90 -9.73 -17.76
N GLU A 88 2.76 -8.80 -17.31
CA GLU A 88 4.02 -9.15 -16.66
C GLU A 88 3.81 -9.64 -15.21
N LYS A 89 2.86 -9.05 -14.51
CA LYS A 89 2.68 -9.25 -13.06
C LYS A 89 1.23 -9.31 -12.66
N THR A 90 0.91 -10.24 -11.76
CA THR A 90 -0.40 -10.32 -11.12
C THR A 90 -0.23 -10.57 -9.62
N GLY A 91 -1.22 -10.20 -8.85
CA GLY A 91 -1.26 -10.44 -7.40
C GLY A 91 -2.70 -10.45 -6.92
N HIS A 92 -2.96 -10.94 -5.70
CA HIS A 92 -4.32 -11.00 -5.16
C HIS A 92 -4.44 -10.47 -3.74
N SER A 93 -5.65 -10.10 -3.34
CA SER A 93 -5.99 -9.44 -2.07
C SER A 93 -6.01 -10.34 -0.84
N GLY A 94 -5.64 -11.60 -0.97
CA GLY A 94 -5.62 -12.60 0.10
C GLY A 94 -6.08 -13.97 -0.40
N THR A 95 -5.37 -14.99 0.06
CA THR A 95 -5.61 -16.38 -0.35
C THR A 95 -6.98 -16.85 0.11
N LEU A 96 -7.67 -17.57 -0.77
CA LEU A 96 -8.80 -18.44 -0.49
C LEU A 96 -8.32 -19.87 -0.57
N ASP A 97 -8.84 -20.73 0.30
CA ASP A 97 -8.60 -22.17 0.20
C ASP A 97 -9.14 -22.73 -1.13
N PRO A 98 -8.64 -23.84 -1.66
CA PRO A 98 -9.06 -24.35 -2.96
C PRO A 98 -10.57 -24.51 -3.11
N LYS A 99 -11.25 -25.11 -2.11
CA LYS A 99 -12.71 -25.32 -2.13
C LYS A 99 -13.54 -24.04 -1.91
N VAL A 100 -12.94 -22.97 -1.37
CA VAL A 100 -13.62 -21.71 -1.07
C VAL A 100 -13.82 -20.92 -2.35
N THR A 101 -15.00 -20.32 -2.51
CA THR A 101 -15.42 -19.53 -3.68
C THR A 101 -15.56 -18.04 -3.34
N GLY A 102 -15.89 -17.23 -4.35
CA GLY A 102 -16.29 -15.84 -4.18
C GLY A 102 -15.19 -14.82 -4.47
N CYS A 103 -15.37 -13.59 -4.01
CA CYS A 103 -14.59 -12.42 -4.35
C CYS A 103 -13.08 -12.59 -4.15
N LEU A 104 -12.33 -12.68 -5.23
CA LEU A 104 -10.87 -12.66 -5.26
C LEU A 104 -10.42 -11.43 -6.05
N ILE A 105 -9.94 -10.38 -5.38
CA ILE A 105 -9.43 -9.20 -6.07
C ILE A 105 -8.07 -9.55 -6.67
N VAL A 106 -7.97 -9.51 -7.99
CA VAL A 106 -6.74 -9.71 -8.75
C VAL A 106 -6.23 -8.36 -9.24
N CYS A 107 -5.02 -8.03 -8.85
CA CYS A 107 -4.33 -6.79 -9.26
C CYS A 107 -3.36 -7.11 -10.39
N VAL A 108 -3.39 -6.28 -11.45
CA VAL A 108 -2.55 -6.42 -12.64
C VAL A 108 -1.42 -5.39 -12.60
N ASP A 109 -0.23 -5.78 -13.00
CA ASP A 109 0.99 -4.99 -13.12
C ASP A 109 1.16 -3.91 -12.04
N ARG A 110 0.84 -2.65 -12.34
CA ARG A 110 0.99 -1.50 -11.40
C ARG A 110 0.06 -1.61 -10.20
N ALA A 111 -1.13 -2.15 -10.37
CA ALA A 111 -2.07 -2.36 -9.29
C ALA A 111 -1.56 -3.36 -8.23
N THR A 112 -0.58 -4.22 -8.57
CA THR A 112 0.06 -5.12 -7.59
C THR A 112 0.73 -4.38 -6.43
N ARG A 113 1.00 -3.08 -6.58
CA ARG A 113 1.50 -2.23 -5.50
C ARG A 113 0.49 -2.02 -4.37
N LEU A 114 -0.80 -2.22 -4.65
CA LEU A 114 -1.89 -2.12 -3.67
C LEU A 114 -2.22 -3.45 -2.97
N VAL A 115 -1.67 -4.57 -3.41
CA VAL A 115 -1.96 -5.91 -2.87
C VAL A 115 -1.86 -5.95 -1.34
N LYS A 116 -0.80 -5.38 -0.75
CA LYS A 116 -0.62 -5.41 0.72
C LYS A 116 -1.71 -4.64 1.47
N SER A 117 -2.17 -3.50 0.94
CA SER A 117 -3.27 -2.74 1.55
C SER A 117 -4.57 -3.51 1.46
N GLN A 118 -4.83 -4.18 0.34
CA GLN A 118 -6.01 -5.02 0.15
C GLN A 118 -5.98 -6.30 0.99
N GLN A 119 -4.81 -6.88 1.22
CA GLN A 119 -4.65 -8.01 2.14
C GLN A 119 -5.07 -7.66 3.57
N ASN A 120 -4.82 -6.43 4.01
CA ASN A 120 -5.16 -5.94 5.35
C ASN A 120 -6.59 -5.37 5.46
N ALA A 121 -7.34 -5.29 4.38
CA ALA A 121 -8.72 -4.82 4.41
C ALA A 121 -9.67 -5.89 4.98
N GLY A 122 -10.74 -5.47 5.68
CA GLY A 122 -11.77 -6.35 6.22
C GLY A 122 -12.43 -7.24 5.16
N LYS A 123 -13.01 -8.34 5.57
CA LYS A 123 -13.64 -9.34 4.69
C LYS A 123 -14.97 -9.78 5.24
N GLU A 124 -15.92 -10.02 4.33
CA GLU A 124 -17.18 -10.68 4.68
C GLU A 124 -17.26 -12.05 4.03
N TYR A 125 -17.85 -12.96 4.77
CA TYR A 125 -18.03 -14.35 4.36
C TYR A 125 -19.45 -14.83 4.64
N VAL A 126 -19.95 -15.71 3.78
CA VAL A 126 -21.06 -16.59 4.08
C VAL A 126 -20.49 -17.99 4.26
N CYS A 127 -20.78 -18.59 5.41
CA CYS A 127 -20.25 -19.87 5.84
C CYS A 127 -21.38 -20.84 6.12
N VAL A 128 -21.32 -22.04 5.56
CA VAL A 128 -22.14 -23.18 6.00
C VAL A 128 -21.31 -23.97 7.01
N PHE A 129 -21.80 -24.05 8.23
CA PHE A 129 -21.20 -24.87 9.28
C PHE A 129 -22.07 -26.09 9.58
N ARG A 130 -21.47 -27.16 10.05
CA ARG A 130 -22.14 -28.38 10.47
C ARG A 130 -21.81 -28.64 11.94
N LEU A 131 -22.86 -28.89 12.76
CA LEU A 131 -22.69 -29.39 14.13
C LEU A 131 -22.55 -30.96 14.07
N HIS A 132 -21.75 -31.48 14.99
CA HIS A 132 -21.53 -32.94 15.03
C HIS A 132 -22.62 -33.65 15.83
N ALA A 133 -23.26 -32.98 16.80
CA ALA A 133 -24.38 -33.46 17.55
C ALA A 133 -25.62 -32.58 17.36
N PRO A 134 -26.84 -33.09 17.57
CA PRO A 134 -28.03 -32.25 17.55
C PRO A 134 -27.97 -31.19 18.66
N LEU A 135 -28.60 -30.06 18.42
CA LEU A 135 -28.71 -28.97 19.38
C LEU A 135 -30.13 -28.98 19.97
N GLU A 136 -30.22 -29.08 21.29
CA GLU A 136 -31.50 -29.16 22.01
C GLU A 136 -32.19 -27.81 22.08
N ASP A 137 -31.38 -26.69 22.14
CA ASP A 137 -31.86 -25.36 22.38
C ASP A 137 -31.23 -24.36 21.41
N MET A 138 -32.06 -23.77 20.56
CA MET A 138 -31.68 -22.75 19.57
C MET A 138 -31.15 -21.46 20.20
N THR A 139 -31.55 -21.14 21.43
CA THR A 139 -31.07 -19.95 22.11
C THR A 139 -29.58 -20.04 22.42
N LYS A 140 -29.07 -21.25 22.70
CA LYS A 140 -27.64 -21.51 22.88
C LYS A 140 -26.82 -21.20 21.61
N LEU A 141 -27.40 -21.50 20.42
CA LEU A 141 -26.72 -21.20 19.16
C LEU A 141 -26.58 -19.67 18.96
N ALA A 142 -27.66 -18.91 19.18
CA ALA A 142 -27.65 -17.48 19.08
C ALA A 142 -26.64 -16.86 20.08
N PHE A 143 -26.68 -17.29 21.32
CA PHE A 143 -25.74 -16.85 22.36
C PHE A 143 -24.27 -17.21 22.02
N GLY A 144 -24.02 -18.41 21.51
CA GLY A 144 -22.69 -18.85 21.10
C GLY A 144 -22.12 -17.98 19.97
N ILE A 145 -22.96 -17.61 18.99
CA ILE A 145 -22.57 -16.74 17.89
C ILE A 145 -22.26 -15.32 18.40
N GLU A 146 -23.09 -14.77 19.29
CA GLU A 146 -22.87 -13.48 19.89
C GLU A 146 -21.60 -13.45 20.74
N THR A 147 -21.33 -14.47 21.54
CA THR A 147 -20.10 -14.63 22.32
C THR A 147 -18.84 -14.61 21.45
N LEU A 148 -18.92 -15.10 20.21
CA LEU A 148 -17.81 -15.10 19.26
C LEU A 148 -17.69 -13.80 18.45
N THR A 149 -18.53 -12.80 18.72
CA THR A 149 -18.41 -11.46 18.15
C THR A 149 -17.45 -10.62 19.00
N GLY A 150 -16.59 -9.82 18.35
CA GLY A 150 -15.56 -9.04 19.03
C GLY A 150 -14.15 -9.61 18.87
N ALA A 151 -13.27 -9.32 19.81
CA ALA A 151 -11.87 -9.73 19.76
C ALA A 151 -11.68 -11.17 20.24
N LEU A 152 -11.13 -12.02 19.37
CA LEU A 152 -10.93 -13.44 19.64
C LEU A 152 -9.46 -13.84 19.49
N PHE A 153 -9.04 -14.80 20.32
CA PHE A 153 -7.78 -15.50 20.10
C PHE A 153 -7.97 -16.60 19.08
N GLN A 154 -7.30 -16.50 17.95
CA GLN A 154 -7.31 -17.55 16.93
C GLN A 154 -5.91 -18.09 16.66
N ARG A 155 -5.81 -19.41 16.57
CA ARG A 155 -4.62 -20.11 16.03
C ARG A 155 -4.95 -20.58 14.62
N PRO A 156 -4.09 -20.30 13.61
CA PRO A 156 -4.30 -20.79 12.26
C PRO A 156 -4.52 -22.31 12.25
N PRO A 157 -5.37 -22.85 11.36
CA PRO A 157 -5.59 -24.30 11.25
C PRO A 157 -4.30 -25.04 10.88
N LEU A 158 -4.27 -26.38 11.06
CA LEU A 158 -3.09 -27.21 10.78
C LEU A 158 -2.62 -27.05 9.34
N ILE A 159 -3.56 -27.11 8.39
CA ILE A 159 -3.28 -26.89 6.97
C ILE A 159 -3.42 -25.39 6.69
N SER A 160 -2.32 -24.66 6.84
CA SER A 160 -2.22 -23.22 6.49
C SER A 160 -0.79 -22.85 6.12
N ALA A 161 -0.64 -21.89 5.21
CA ALA A 161 0.66 -21.40 4.72
C ALA A 161 1.39 -20.47 5.71
N VAL A 162 0.86 -20.22 6.92
CA VAL A 162 1.41 -19.29 7.89
C VAL A 162 1.84 -19.98 9.18
N LYS A 163 2.76 -19.36 9.92
CA LYS A 163 3.14 -19.84 11.26
C LYS A 163 1.91 -19.92 12.17
N ARG A 164 1.72 -21.08 12.83
CA ARG A 164 0.64 -21.33 13.78
C ARG A 164 0.88 -20.64 15.12
N GLN A 165 0.98 -19.32 15.10
CA GLN A 165 1.04 -18.48 16.30
C GLN A 165 -0.35 -18.03 16.69
N LEU A 166 -0.63 -17.96 17.98
CA LEU A 166 -1.83 -17.34 18.50
C LEU A 166 -1.89 -15.87 18.09
N ARG A 167 -3.04 -15.42 17.61
CA ARG A 167 -3.27 -14.05 17.15
C ARG A 167 -4.63 -13.57 17.60
N VAL A 168 -4.72 -12.32 17.96
CA VAL A 168 -6.01 -11.66 18.16
C VAL A 168 -6.59 -11.35 16.78
N ARG A 169 -7.88 -11.65 16.60
CA ARG A 169 -8.68 -11.31 15.40
C ARG A 169 -10.03 -10.82 15.85
N THR A 170 -10.51 -9.79 15.15
CA THR A 170 -11.79 -9.16 15.47
C THR A 170 -12.86 -9.63 14.49
N ILE A 171 -13.96 -10.12 15.05
CA ILE A 171 -15.21 -10.33 14.33
C ILE A 171 -16.05 -9.06 14.56
N TYR A 172 -16.34 -8.32 13.51
CA TYR A 172 -17.11 -7.08 13.62
C TYR A 172 -18.60 -7.36 13.78
N GLN A 173 -19.09 -8.36 13.05
CA GLN A 173 -20.48 -8.80 13.09
C GLN A 173 -20.58 -10.26 12.70
N SER A 174 -21.45 -11.00 13.39
CA SER A 174 -21.88 -12.36 13.03
C SER A 174 -23.39 -12.39 13.03
N LYS A 175 -23.99 -12.95 11.99
CA LYS A 175 -25.45 -13.08 11.84
C LYS A 175 -25.79 -14.50 11.39
N LEU A 176 -26.57 -15.23 12.18
CA LEU A 176 -27.19 -16.46 11.75
C LEU A 176 -28.27 -16.13 10.72
N LEU A 177 -28.20 -16.73 9.54
CA LEU A 177 -29.17 -16.54 8.45
C LEU A 177 -30.23 -17.65 8.49
N GLU A 178 -29.77 -18.92 8.66
CA GLU A 178 -30.62 -20.09 8.64
C GLU A 178 -29.99 -21.22 9.47
N TYR A 179 -30.79 -22.10 10.04
CA TYR A 179 -30.34 -23.33 10.68
C TYR A 179 -31.34 -24.46 10.44
N ASP A 180 -30.84 -25.56 9.89
CA ASP A 180 -31.56 -26.80 9.66
C ASP A 180 -31.18 -27.78 10.79
N GLN A 181 -32.16 -28.08 11.66
CA GLN A 181 -31.96 -28.93 12.82
C GLN A 181 -31.76 -30.41 12.45
N ASP A 182 -32.46 -30.90 11.41
CA ASP A 182 -32.37 -32.28 10.97
C ASP A 182 -31.01 -32.61 10.37
N ARG A 183 -30.52 -31.72 9.53
CA ARG A 183 -29.21 -31.84 8.88
C ARG A 183 -28.07 -31.30 9.75
N LYS A 184 -28.36 -30.60 10.83
CA LYS A 184 -27.40 -29.89 11.73
C LYS A 184 -26.53 -28.89 10.98
N LEU A 185 -27.09 -28.23 9.99
CA LEU A 185 -26.43 -27.26 9.14
C LEU A 185 -26.91 -25.86 9.49
N GLY A 186 -25.96 -24.93 9.61
CA GLY A 186 -26.29 -23.52 9.78
C GLY A 186 -25.56 -22.65 8.77
N VAL A 187 -26.23 -21.56 8.37
CA VAL A 187 -25.65 -20.55 7.47
C VAL A 187 -25.36 -19.29 8.29
N LEU A 188 -24.10 -18.90 8.32
CA LEU A 188 -23.59 -17.77 9.10
C LEU A 188 -22.98 -16.74 8.17
N HIS A 189 -23.44 -15.47 8.27
CA HIS A 189 -22.77 -14.32 7.68
C HIS A 189 -21.80 -13.71 8.69
N VAL A 190 -20.55 -13.48 8.29
CA VAL A 190 -19.49 -12.97 9.17
C VAL A 190 -18.76 -11.81 8.51
N ASP A 191 -18.75 -10.64 9.17
CA ASP A 191 -17.84 -9.52 8.85
C ASP A 191 -16.67 -9.52 9.82
N CYS A 192 -15.43 -9.53 9.33
CA CYS A 192 -14.26 -9.75 10.16
C CYS A 192 -13.00 -9.06 9.66
N GLU A 193 -12.05 -8.93 10.59
CA GLU A 193 -10.69 -8.46 10.33
C GLU A 193 -9.95 -9.36 9.35
N ALA A 194 -9.05 -8.77 8.57
CA ALA A 194 -8.16 -9.49 7.67
C ALA A 194 -7.32 -10.55 8.38
N GLY A 195 -7.28 -11.76 7.82
CA GLY A 195 -6.52 -12.88 8.37
C GLY A 195 -7.27 -13.67 9.46
N THR A 196 -8.56 -13.43 9.62
CA THR A 196 -9.47 -14.27 10.40
C THR A 196 -9.72 -15.59 9.68
N TYR A 197 -9.71 -16.70 10.43
CA TYR A 197 -9.96 -18.03 9.94
C TYR A 197 -11.37 -18.48 10.31
N ILE A 198 -12.27 -18.51 9.33
CA ILE A 198 -13.65 -18.96 9.54
C ILE A 198 -13.70 -20.44 9.92
N ARG A 199 -12.77 -21.26 9.41
CA ARG A 199 -12.60 -22.67 9.84
C ARG A 199 -12.40 -22.76 11.37
N THR A 200 -11.56 -21.92 11.93
CA THR A 200 -11.30 -21.88 13.37
C THR A 200 -12.51 -21.32 14.13
N LEU A 201 -13.22 -20.34 13.56
CA LEU A 201 -14.43 -19.77 14.16
C LEU A 201 -15.50 -20.86 14.33
N CYS A 202 -15.74 -21.69 13.33
CA CYS A 202 -16.70 -22.81 13.42
C CYS A 202 -16.31 -23.83 14.49
N VAL A 203 -15.01 -24.13 14.63
CA VAL A 203 -14.52 -25.02 15.71
C VAL A 203 -14.76 -24.38 17.09
N HIS A 204 -14.52 -23.08 17.26
CA HIS A 204 -14.80 -22.38 18.51
C HIS A 204 -16.30 -22.39 18.85
N LEU A 205 -17.16 -22.18 17.85
CA LEU A 205 -18.62 -22.32 18.01
C LEU A 205 -18.98 -23.72 18.53
N GLY A 206 -18.43 -24.77 17.93
CA GLY A 206 -18.64 -26.15 18.33
C GLY A 206 -18.20 -26.42 19.78
N TYR A 207 -17.12 -25.80 20.25
CA TYR A 207 -16.70 -25.89 21.66
C TYR A 207 -17.66 -25.19 22.60
N LEU A 208 -18.12 -23.98 22.28
CA LEU A 208 -19.11 -23.27 23.10
C LEU A 208 -20.43 -24.01 23.22
N LEU A 209 -20.84 -24.67 22.16
CA LEU A 209 -22.07 -25.46 22.11
C LEU A 209 -21.91 -26.87 22.69
N SER A 210 -20.68 -27.30 23.02
CA SER A 210 -20.33 -28.69 23.43
C SER A 210 -20.76 -29.78 22.44
N THR A 211 -21.11 -29.40 21.21
CA THR A 211 -21.52 -30.30 20.13
C THR A 211 -20.38 -30.69 19.20
N GLY A 212 -19.30 -29.90 19.18
CA GLY A 212 -18.34 -29.90 18.08
C GLY A 212 -18.95 -29.32 16.80
N ALA A 213 -18.13 -28.66 15.98
CA ALA A 213 -18.54 -28.14 14.68
C ALA A 213 -17.37 -28.03 13.71
N HIS A 214 -17.69 -28.02 12.43
CA HIS A 214 -16.72 -27.71 11.37
C HIS A 214 -17.37 -26.87 10.27
N MET A 215 -16.52 -26.17 9.52
CA MET A 215 -16.93 -25.45 8.32
C MET A 215 -17.16 -26.45 7.18
N GLN A 216 -18.36 -26.46 6.64
CA GLN A 216 -18.75 -27.30 5.50
C GLN A 216 -18.40 -26.60 4.18
N GLU A 217 -18.91 -25.36 4.00
CA GLU A 217 -18.68 -24.53 2.82
C GLU A 217 -18.36 -23.10 3.24
N LEU A 218 -17.68 -22.37 2.35
CA LEU A 218 -17.33 -20.98 2.56
C LEU A 218 -17.32 -20.22 1.23
N ARG A 219 -17.95 -19.04 1.24
CA ARG A 219 -17.91 -18.09 0.15
C ARG A 219 -17.53 -16.72 0.66
N ARG A 220 -16.53 -16.07 0.05
CA ARG A 220 -16.18 -14.70 0.37
C ARG A 220 -17.03 -13.74 -0.43
N VAL A 221 -17.91 -12.98 0.22
CA VAL A 221 -18.87 -12.07 -0.41
C VAL A 221 -18.35 -10.64 -0.51
N ARG A 222 -17.36 -10.24 0.32
CA ARG A 222 -16.69 -8.94 0.24
C ARG A 222 -15.20 -9.03 0.57
N SER A 223 -14.41 -8.21 -0.10
CA SER A 223 -13.00 -7.99 0.21
C SER A 223 -12.67 -6.50 0.08
N GLY A 224 -12.49 -5.82 1.21
CA GLY A 224 -12.28 -4.36 1.24
C GLY A 224 -13.46 -3.60 0.64
N THR A 225 -13.19 -2.81 -0.40
CA THR A 225 -14.19 -2.00 -1.10
C THR A 225 -15.04 -2.80 -2.11
N MET A 226 -14.63 -4.02 -2.44
CA MET A 226 -15.26 -4.83 -3.49
C MET A 226 -16.14 -5.92 -2.88
N SER A 227 -17.34 -6.06 -3.39
CA SER A 227 -18.33 -7.07 -2.99
C SER A 227 -18.85 -7.85 -4.21
N GLU A 228 -19.64 -8.88 -3.99
CA GLU A 228 -20.32 -9.61 -5.06
C GLU A 228 -21.25 -8.72 -5.90
N LYS A 229 -21.76 -7.63 -5.30
CA LYS A 229 -22.61 -6.65 -5.98
C LYS A 229 -21.83 -5.70 -6.88
N THR A 230 -20.50 -5.72 -6.83
CA THR A 230 -19.63 -4.75 -7.49
C THR A 230 -18.80 -5.43 -8.58
N HIS A 231 -19.31 -5.46 -9.81
CA HIS A 231 -18.58 -5.95 -11.00
C HIS A 231 -17.87 -7.30 -10.77
N LEU A 232 -18.57 -8.28 -10.21
CA LEU A 232 -18.04 -9.64 -10.06
C LEU A 232 -18.02 -10.30 -11.43
N VAL A 233 -16.88 -10.85 -11.84
CA VAL A 233 -16.66 -11.50 -13.13
C VAL A 233 -16.07 -12.89 -12.96
N THR A 234 -16.35 -13.77 -13.91
CA THR A 234 -15.83 -15.15 -13.95
C THR A 234 -14.51 -15.23 -14.71
N MET A 235 -13.84 -16.38 -14.65
CA MET A 235 -12.67 -16.66 -15.48
C MET A 235 -13.01 -16.68 -16.97
N HIS A 236 -14.22 -17.11 -17.34
CA HIS A 236 -14.71 -17.12 -18.71
C HIS A 236 -14.86 -15.68 -19.23
N ASP A 237 -15.45 -14.77 -18.46
CA ASP A 237 -15.54 -13.35 -18.82
C ASP A 237 -14.16 -12.75 -19.14
N VAL A 238 -13.13 -13.08 -18.35
CA VAL A 238 -11.75 -12.60 -18.58
C VAL A 238 -11.19 -13.16 -19.90
N MET A 239 -11.43 -14.43 -20.18
CA MET A 239 -10.98 -15.12 -21.39
C MET A 239 -11.67 -14.56 -22.63
N ASP A 240 -13.00 -14.46 -22.58
CA ASP A 240 -13.83 -13.96 -23.68
C ASP A 240 -13.52 -12.50 -24.00
N ALA A 241 -13.36 -11.66 -22.98
CA ALA A 241 -12.98 -10.26 -23.15
C ALA A 241 -11.61 -10.10 -23.84
N GLN A 242 -10.64 -10.93 -23.48
CA GLN A 242 -9.34 -10.94 -24.13
C GLN A 242 -9.43 -11.45 -25.57
N TYR A 243 -10.22 -12.48 -25.83
CA TYR A 243 -10.43 -13.01 -27.17
C TYR A 243 -11.09 -11.99 -28.11
N VAL A 244 -12.16 -11.32 -27.64
CA VAL A 244 -12.84 -10.24 -28.39
C VAL A 244 -11.85 -9.11 -28.72
N TYR A 245 -11.03 -8.69 -27.75
CA TYR A 245 -10.01 -7.69 -27.99
C TYR A 245 -8.95 -8.13 -29.01
N GLU A 246 -8.51 -9.39 -28.96
CA GLU A 246 -7.48 -9.91 -29.89
C GLU A 246 -8.01 -10.05 -31.33
N THR A 247 -9.26 -10.49 -31.47
CA THR A 247 -9.87 -10.76 -32.80
C THR A 247 -10.51 -9.53 -33.42
N LEU A 248 -11.34 -8.82 -32.66
CA LEU A 248 -12.16 -7.71 -33.15
C LEU A 248 -11.58 -6.32 -32.85
N LYS A 249 -10.54 -6.24 -32.00
CA LYS A 249 -9.96 -5.00 -31.47
C LYS A 249 -10.97 -4.14 -30.69
N ASP A 250 -12.07 -4.75 -30.23
CA ASP A 250 -13.05 -4.08 -29.37
C ASP A 250 -12.59 -4.11 -27.91
N GLU A 251 -12.41 -2.92 -27.33
CA GLU A 251 -11.97 -2.72 -25.94
C GLU A 251 -13.11 -2.78 -24.92
N SER A 252 -14.36 -2.73 -25.37
CA SER A 252 -15.53 -2.52 -24.49
C SER A 252 -15.67 -3.60 -23.43
N TYR A 253 -15.47 -4.86 -23.83
CA TYR A 253 -15.57 -5.99 -22.91
C TYR A 253 -14.42 -6.03 -21.90
N LEU A 254 -13.17 -5.76 -22.34
CA LEU A 254 -12.05 -5.63 -21.41
C LEU A 254 -12.26 -4.51 -20.39
N ARG A 255 -12.79 -3.37 -20.81
CA ARG A 255 -13.11 -2.24 -19.92
C ARG A 255 -14.25 -2.53 -18.97
N ARG A 256 -15.13 -3.46 -19.31
CA ARG A 256 -16.16 -3.97 -18.42
C ARG A 256 -15.61 -4.93 -17.38
N VAL A 257 -14.71 -5.85 -17.77
CA VAL A 257 -14.15 -6.89 -16.90
C VAL A 257 -13.08 -6.32 -15.95
N ILE A 258 -12.26 -5.39 -16.45
CA ILE A 258 -11.16 -4.79 -15.71
C ILE A 258 -11.57 -3.41 -15.24
N MET A 259 -11.40 -3.13 -13.96
CA MET A 259 -11.62 -1.82 -13.35
C MET A 259 -10.30 -1.11 -13.12
N PRO A 260 -10.25 0.24 -13.16
CA PRO A 260 -9.05 0.97 -12.78
C PRO A 260 -8.74 0.83 -11.30
N LEU A 261 -7.47 0.76 -10.93
CA LEU A 261 -7.02 0.54 -9.55
C LEU A 261 -7.52 1.58 -8.54
N GLU A 262 -7.92 2.75 -9.00
CA GLU A 262 -8.47 3.83 -8.19
C GLU A 262 -9.74 3.40 -7.42
N VAL A 263 -10.45 2.39 -7.91
CA VAL A 263 -11.61 1.80 -7.20
C VAL A 263 -11.23 1.25 -5.82
N LEU A 264 -10.01 0.75 -5.65
CA LEU A 264 -9.51 0.24 -4.37
C LEU A 264 -9.13 1.35 -3.37
N LEU A 265 -9.12 2.60 -3.81
CA LEU A 265 -8.66 3.75 -3.04
C LEU A 265 -9.80 4.73 -2.68
N THR A 266 -11.03 4.42 -3.06
CA THR A 266 -12.19 5.29 -2.83
C THR A 266 -12.50 5.55 -1.36
N ASN A 267 -12.07 4.67 -0.46
CA ASN A 267 -12.23 4.83 0.99
C ASN A 267 -11.04 5.57 1.67
N TYR A 268 -10.04 5.99 0.89
CA TYR A 268 -8.92 6.76 1.41
C TYR A 268 -9.22 8.25 1.34
N LYS A 269 -8.85 8.99 2.36
CA LYS A 269 -8.86 10.46 2.33
C LYS A 269 -7.92 10.96 1.24
N ARG A 270 -8.36 11.97 0.47
CA ARG A 270 -7.71 12.40 -0.77
C ARG A 270 -6.91 13.67 -0.57
N ILE A 271 -5.75 13.75 -1.22
CA ILE A 271 -4.95 14.97 -1.36
C ILE A 271 -4.63 15.16 -2.83
N VAL A 272 -5.14 16.24 -3.42
CA VAL A 272 -4.91 16.59 -4.82
C VAL A 272 -3.61 17.36 -4.94
N ILE A 273 -2.76 16.91 -5.84
CA ILE A 273 -1.39 17.42 -6.03
C ILE A 273 -1.29 18.20 -7.34
N LYS A 274 -0.51 19.29 -7.34
CA LYS A 274 -0.17 20.04 -8.55
C LYS A 274 0.55 19.15 -9.54
N ASP A 275 0.18 19.22 -10.83
CA ASP A 275 0.77 18.40 -11.89
C ASP A 275 2.30 18.52 -11.96
N SER A 276 2.84 19.73 -11.68
CA SER A 276 4.29 19.97 -11.64
C SER A 276 5.04 19.18 -10.55
N ALA A 277 4.37 18.75 -9.49
CA ALA A 277 4.96 18.01 -8.38
C ALA A 277 4.84 16.50 -8.52
N VAL A 278 3.98 16.00 -9.42
CA VAL A 278 3.67 14.57 -9.59
C VAL A 278 4.93 13.75 -9.83
N ASN A 279 5.77 14.17 -10.78
CA ASN A 279 7.01 13.45 -11.08
C ASN A 279 7.95 13.34 -9.87
N ALA A 280 8.12 14.39 -9.09
CA ALA A 280 8.96 14.38 -7.89
C ALA A 280 8.45 13.35 -6.85
N ILE A 281 7.13 13.24 -6.68
CA ILE A 281 6.48 12.27 -5.81
C ILE A 281 6.72 10.85 -6.32
N CYS A 282 6.64 10.61 -7.63
CA CYS A 282 6.95 9.31 -8.23
C CYS A 282 8.41 8.88 -7.97
N TYR A 283 9.32 9.82 -7.81
CA TYR A 283 10.70 9.58 -7.39
C TYR A 283 10.91 9.48 -5.86
N GLY A 284 9.85 9.64 -5.07
CA GLY A 284 9.88 9.45 -3.62
C GLY A 284 10.05 10.73 -2.81
N ALA A 285 9.88 11.91 -3.42
CA ALA A 285 9.92 13.18 -2.69
C ALA A 285 8.76 13.27 -1.69
N LYS A 286 9.02 13.85 -0.51
CA LYS A 286 7.97 14.13 0.48
C LYS A 286 6.96 15.13 -0.10
N THR A 287 5.68 14.93 0.21
CA THR A 287 4.63 15.88 -0.19
C THR A 287 4.68 17.10 0.71
N MET A 288 5.03 18.26 0.12
CA MET A 288 5.12 19.54 0.82
C MET A 288 3.83 20.35 0.63
N VAL A 289 3.50 21.24 1.56
CA VAL A 289 2.30 22.10 1.50
C VAL A 289 2.18 22.84 0.16
N PRO A 290 3.21 23.47 -0.43
CA PRO A 290 3.09 24.16 -1.72
C PRO A 290 2.70 23.27 -2.91
N CYS A 291 2.81 21.93 -2.77
CA CYS A 291 2.42 20.98 -3.81
C CYS A 291 0.92 20.64 -3.77
N VAL A 292 0.21 20.99 -2.69
CA VAL A 292 -1.18 20.64 -2.47
C VAL A 292 -2.11 21.66 -3.13
N LEU A 293 -3.11 21.16 -3.87
CA LEU A 293 -4.20 21.96 -4.42
C LEU A 293 -5.45 21.89 -3.54
N ARG A 294 -5.89 20.67 -3.28
CA ARG A 294 -7.09 20.38 -2.49
C ARG A 294 -6.83 19.17 -1.58
N TYR A 295 -7.62 19.04 -0.53
CA TYR A 295 -7.52 17.94 0.42
C TYR A 295 -8.86 17.65 1.10
N GLU A 296 -9.05 16.41 1.53
CA GLU A 296 -10.26 15.94 2.22
C GLU A 296 -10.40 16.59 3.60
N HIS A 297 -11.63 16.62 4.09
CA HIS A 297 -11.92 16.95 5.49
C HIS A 297 -11.36 15.89 6.43
N ASP A 298 -11.23 16.21 7.71
CA ASP A 298 -10.94 15.29 8.82
C ASP A 298 -9.68 14.43 8.66
N ILE A 299 -8.69 14.90 7.91
CA ILE A 299 -7.39 14.24 7.85
C ILE A 299 -6.71 14.40 9.20
N GLU A 300 -6.34 13.26 9.83
CA GLU A 300 -5.59 13.19 11.06
C GLU A 300 -4.15 12.71 10.84
N VAL A 301 -3.25 13.04 11.79
CA VAL A 301 -1.85 12.59 11.74
C VAL A 301 -1.81 11.06 11.86
N GLY A 302 -1.15 10.41 10.90
CA GLY A 302 -1.07 8.95 10.84
C GLY A 302 -2.06 8.31 9.88
N ASP A 303 -3.06 9.04 9.38
CA ASP A 303 -4.02 8.53 8.42
C ASP A 303 -3.35 8.07 7.12
N ASN A 304 -3.90 6.99 6.57
CA ASN A 304 -3.54 6.58 5.22
C ASN A 304 -4.33 7.42 4.21
N VAL A 305 -3.61 8.18 3.40
CA VAL A 305 -4.17 9.07 2.39
C VAL A 305 -3.74 8.64 0.99
N VAL A 306 -4.54 8.99 -0.02
CA VAL A 306 -4.19 8.86 -1.43
C VAL A 306 -3.78 10.21 -1.99
N LEU A 307 -2.61 10.26 -2.62
CA LEU A 307 -2.16 11.39 -3.42
C LEU A 307 -2.66 11.17 -4.84
N MET A 308 -3.41 12.15 -5.37
CA MET A 308 -4.01 12.06 -6.69
C MET A 308 -3.71 13.27 -7.54
N THR A 309 -3.77 13.10 -8.86
CA THR A 309 -3.66 14.19 -9.84
C THR A 309 -4.98 14.95 -9.98
N THR A 310 -4.95 16.07 -10.67
CA THR A 310 -6.15 16.83 -11.05
C THR A 310 -7.09 16.04 -11.99
N LYS A 311 -6.59 14.99 -12.64
CA LYS A 311 -7.36 14.09 -13.53
C LYS A 311 -7.95 12.87 -12.81
N GLY A 312 -7.70 12.73 -11.50
CA GLY A 312 -8.19 11.61 -10.70
C GLY A 312 -7.31 10.38 -10.70
N GLU A 313 -6.09 10.44 -11.24
CA GLU A 313 -5.14 9.32 -11.21
C GLU A 313 -4.47 9.21 -9.82
N ALA A 314 -4.35 7.99 -9.32
CA ALA A 314 -3.63 7.73 -8.08
C ALA A 314 -2.11 7.77 -8.30
N ILE A 315 -1.43 8.72 -7.66
CA ILE A 315 0.04 8.86 -7.71
C ILE A 315 0.69 7.89 -6.72
N ALA A 316 0.28 7.96 -5.47
CA ALA A 316 0.85 7.18 -4.37
C ALA A 316 -0.11 7.08 -3.19
N THR A 317 0.04 6.04 -2.36
CA THR A 317 -0.49 6.05 -1.00
C THR A 317 0.55 6.66 -0.06
N ALA A 318 0.11 7.43 0.92
CA ALA A 318 0.96 8.13 1.87
C ALA A 318 0.37 8.07 3.28
N ILE A 319 1.17 8.50 4.26
CA ILE A 319 0.74 8.68 5.65
C ILE A 319 0.74 10.17 5.92
N ALA A 320 -0.39 10.70 6.39
CA ALA A 320 -0.55 12.11 6.75
C ALA A 320 0.38 12.47 7.92
N CYS A 321 1.01 13.63 7.81
CA CYS A 321 1.89 14.21 8.84
C CYS A 321 1.30 15.49 9.44
N MET A 322 0.21 15.98 8.87
CA MET A 322 -0.52 17.17 9.31
C MET A 322 -2.01 16.87 9.28
N THR A 323 -2.75 17.50 10.19
CA THR A 323 -4.22 17.49 10.16
C THR A 323 -4.75 18.44 9.09
N SER A 324 -6.02 18.29 8.70
CA SER A 324 -6.68 19.20 7.76
C SER A 324 -6.64 20.67 8.24
N ALA A 325 -6.78 20.90 9.54
CA ALA A 325 -6.68 22.24 10.15
C ALA A 325 -5.27 22.84 9.99
N VAL A 326 -4.23 22.06 10.27
CA VAL A 326 -2.83 22.52 10.10
C VAL A 326 -2.52 22.79 8.63
N ILE A 327 -2.96 21.92 7.70
CA ILE A 327 -2.76 22.15 6.25
C ILE A 327 -3.36 23.48 5.81
N SER A 328 -4.51 23.89 6.36
CA SER A 328 -5.14 25.17 6.03
C SER A 328 -4.30 26.37 6.48
N ALA A 329 -3.71 26.29 7.68
CA ALA A 329 -3.07 27.40 8.36
C ALA A 329 -1.61 27.66 7.92
N VAL A 330 -0.84 26.60 7.57
CA VAL A 330 0.60 26.72 7.30
C VAL A 330 0.91 26.81 5.81
N ASP A 331 1.99 27.50 5.45
CA ASP A 331 2.44 27.65 4.06
C ASP A 331 3.61 26.72 3.70
N HIS A 332 4.25 26.12 4.69
CA HIS A 332 5.39 25.22 4.49
C HIS A 332 5.30 24.00 5.41
N GLY A 333 6.10 22.99 5.09
CA GLY A 333 6.15 21.75 5.88
C GLY A 333 5.79 20.52 5.06
N VAL A 334 5.89 19.35 5.70
CA VAL A 334 5.62 18.05 5.09
C VAL A 334 4.19 17.64 5.41
N VAL A 335 3.31 17.61 4.42
CA VAL A 335 1.91 17.19 4.56
C VAL A 335 1.79 15.68 4.71
N ALA A 336 2.53 14.93 3.89
CA ALA A 336 2.46 13.47 3.91
C ALA A 336 3.79 12.81 3.54
N LYS A 337 4.06 11.65 4.15
CA LYS A 337 5.18 10.76 3.81
C LYS A 337 4.69 9.65 2.90
N ILE A 338 5.36 9.43 1.77
CA ILE A 338 5.00 8.38 0.81
C ILE A 338 5.17 7.01 1.45
N LYS A 339 4.11 6.20 1.43
CA LYS A 339 4.11 4.80 1.83
C LYS A 339 4.40 3.90 0.63
N ARG A 340 3.72 4.14 -0.51
CA ARG A 340 3.88 3.35 -1.73
C ARG A 340 3.57 4.20 -2.96
N VAL A 341 4.51 4.33 -3.87
CA VAL A 341 4.29 4.94 -5.18
C VAL A 341 3.56 3.94 -6.08
N ILE A 342 2.50 4.38 -6.74
CA ILE A 342 1.66 3.59 -7.66
C ILE A 342 2.00 3.95 -9.12
N MET A 343 1.93 5.25 -9.45
CA MET A 343 2.18 5.76 -10.80
C MET A 343 3.60 5.47 -11.27
N ASP A 344 3.79 5.29 -12.57
CA ASP A 344 5.10 5.13 -13.16
C ASP A 344 5.90 6.42 -13.09
N ARG A 345 7.24 6.27 -13.03
CA ARG A 345 8.15 7.40 -13.15
C ARG A 345 8.04 7.96 -14.57
N ASP A 346 8.23 9.26 -14.68
CA ASP A 346 8.27 9.99 -15.96
C ASP A 346 6.97 9.98 -16.78
N THR A 347 5.84 9.48 -16.21
CA THR A 347 4.49 9.70 -16.78
C THR A 347 4.18 11.20 -16.88
N TYR A 348 4.61 11.98 -15.89
CA TYR A 348 4.57 13.44 -15.90
C TYR A 348 5.97 14.01 -16.11
N PRO A 349 6.13 15.14 -16.83
CA PRO A 349 7.44 15.72 -17.12
C PRO A 349 8.13 16.19 -15.84
N ARG A 350 9.45 16.06 -15.83
CA ARG A 350 10.29 16.48 -14.72
C ARG A 350 10.32 18.01 -14.58
N ARG A 351 9.75 18.56 -13.53
CA ARG A 351 9.69 19.98 -13.19
C ARG A 351 10.45 20.34 -11.92
N TRP A 352 11.39 19.49 -11.48
CA TRP A 352 12.17 19.68 -10.26
C TRP A 352 13.67 19.66 -10.54
N GLY A 353 14.44 20.28 -9.64
CA GLY A 353 15.90 20.34 -9.79
C GLY A 353 16.35 21.26 -10.93
N LEU A 354 15.53 22.23 -11.34
CA LEU A 354 15.81 23.24 -12.36
C LEU A 354 16.11 24.62 -11.76
N GLY A 355 15.91 24.81 -10.43
CA GLY A 355 16.23 26.06 -9.77
C GLY A 355 17.74 26.31 -9.68
N PRO A 356 18.18 27.57 -9.50
CA PRO A 356 19.59 27.94 -9.51
C PRO A 356 20.41 27.19 -8.47
N PHE A 357 19.89 27.03 -7.25
CA PHE A 357 20.54 26.27 -6.18
C PHE A 357 20.71 24.77 -6.53
N ALA A 358 19.70 24.15 -7.14
CA ALA A 358 19.76 22.76 -7.54
C ALA A 358 20.73 22.54 -8.72
N VAL A 359 20.82 23.51 -9.62
CA VAL A 359 21.79 23.51 -10.74
C VAL A 359 23.20 23.63 -10.18
N GLN A 360 23.44 24.56 -9.26
CA GLN A 360 24.73 24.74 -8.60
C GLN A 360 25.13 23.48 -7.82
N LYS A 361 24.20 22.87 -7.07
CA LYS A 361 24.46 21.59 -6.39
C LYS A 361 24.90 20.49 -7.35
N LYS A 362 24.22 20.34 -8.49
CA LYS A 362 24.60 19.35 -9.51
C LYS A 362 25.99 19.63 -10.09
N LYS A 363 26.33 20.92 -10.30
CA LYS A 363 27.65 21.33 -10.77
C LYS A 363 28.73 20.94 -9.75
N LEU A 364 28.53 21.25 -8.47
CA LEU A 364 29.46 20.87 -7.40
C LEU A 364 29.63 19.37 -7.23
N ILE A 365 28.57 18.57 -7.42
CA ILE A 365 28.67 17.09 -7.43
C ILE A 365 29.52 16.62 -8.63
N LYS A 366 29.28 17.20 -9.81
CA LYS A 366 30.04 16.85 -11.01
C LYS A 366 31.51 17.21 -10.91
N GLU A 367 31.84 18.31 -10.22
CA GLU A 367 33.20 18.79 -9.95
C GLU A 367 33.86 18.03 -8.77
N GLY A 368 33.20 17.06 -8.15
CA GLY A 368 33.73 16.34 -6.99
C GLY A 368 33.79 17.13 -5.69
N LYS A 369 33.25 18.36 -5.67
CA LYS A 369 33.17 19.24 -4.49
C LYS A 369 32.05 18.87 -3.51
N LEU A 370 31.17 17.97 -3.90
CA LEU A 370 30.16 17.32 -3.07
C LEU A 370 30.16 15.83 -3.38
N ASP A 371 29.76 14.99 -2.41
CA ASP A 371 29.60 13.57 -2.67
C ASP A 371 28.41 13.28 -3.61
N GLN A 372 28.26 12.04 -4.06
CA GLN A 372 27.17 11.61 -4.94
C GLN A 372 25.76 11.87 -4.36
N TYR A 373 25.64 12.01 -3.04
CA TYR A 373 24.41 12.35 -2.34
C TYR A 373 24.23 13.84 -2.10
N GLY A 374 25.24 14.65 -2.46
CA GLY A 374 25.29 16.09 -2.26
C GLY A 374 25.62 16.50 -0.83
N ARG A 375 26.35 15.67 -0.09
CA ARG A 375 26.89 16.00 1.21
C ARG A 375 28.23 16.73 1.03
N PRO A 376 28.55 17.71 1.87
CA PRO A 376 29.82 18.41 1.83
C PRO A 376 31.00 17.45 2.11
N ASN A 377 32.11 17.67 1.41
CA ASN A 377 33.40 17.04 1.62
C ASN A 377 34.47 18.12 1.93
N GLU A 378 35.74 17.73 2.00
CA GLU A 378 36.84 18.67 2.31
C GLU A 378 36.97 19.78 1.25
N SER A 379 36.75 19.44 -0.02
CA SER A 379 36.88 20.36 -1.17
C SER A 379 35.64 21.24 -1.41
N THR A 380 34.61 21.15 -0.55
CA THR A 380 33.38 21.93 -0.68
C THR A 380 33.61 23.42 -0.37
N PRO A 381 33.15 24.36 -1.24
CA PRO A 381 33.31 25.81 -0.99
C PRO A 381 32.67 26.22 0.34
N LEU A 382 33.35 27.16 1.04
CA LEU A 382 32.88 27.68 2.34
C LEU A 382 31.48 28.30 2.26
N ASP A 383 31.16 29.00 1.17
CA ASP A 383 29.82 29.58 0.97
C ASP A 383 28.73 28.55 0.90
N TRP A 384 29.02 27.37 0.35
CA TRP A 384 28.08 26.24 0.36
C TRP A 384 27.93 25.66 1.77
N LYS A 385 29.03 25.57 2.53
CA LYS A 385 29.03 25.06 3.91
C LYS A 385 28.26 25.96 4.86
N LYS A 386 28.33 27.29 4.71
CA LYS A 386 27.57 28.26 5.54
C LYS A 386 26.06 28.02 5.56
N ASN A 387 25.49 27.56 4.45
CA ASN A 387 24.06 27.30 4.28
C ASN A 387 23.66 25.84 4.59
N TYR A 388 24.57 25.03 5.14
CA TYR A 388 24.31 23.62 5.40
C TYR A 388 24.24 23.35 6.91
N ALA A 389 23.01 23.17 7.44
CA ALA A 389 22.71 23.00 8.88
C ALA A 389 23.52 21.92 9.59
N TYR A 390 24.00 20.91 8.85
CA TYR A 390 24.83 19.82 9.38
C TYR A 390 26.17 20.32 9.97
N TYR A 391 26.78 21.35 9.38
CA TYR A 391 28.04 21.90 9.87
C TYR A 391 27.88 22.76 11.12
N ILE A 392 26.70 23.35 11.30
CA ILE A 392 26.38 24.16 12.48
C ILE A 392 26.24 23.26 13.72
N SER A 393 25.68 22.04 13.54
CA SER A 393 25.45 21.08 14.64
C SER A 393 26.71 20.32 15.10
N GLN A 394 27.77 20.28 14.29
CA GLN A 394 29.01 19.54 14.62
C GLN A 394 30.13 20.38 15.22
N GLY A 395 29.88 21.65 15.59
CA GLY A 395 30.81 22.44 16.37
C GLY A 395 32.19 22.69 15.72
N VAL A 396 32.27 22.71 14.38
CA VAL A 396 33.49 23.14 13.69
C VAL A 396 33.71 24.62 14.00
N LYS A 397 34.61 24.92 14.93
CA LYS A 397 35.04 26.25 15.25
C LYS A 397 35.46 26.95 13.95
N SER A 398 34.68 27.94 13.52
CA SER A 398 35.06 28.84 12.44
C SER A 398 36.32 29.60 12.86
N ALA A 399 37.31 29.63 11.98
CA ALA A 399 38.44 30.55 12.13
C ALA A 399 37.90 31.98 12.24
N PRO A 400 38.56 32.88 13.01
CA PRO A 400 38.06 34.23 13.22
C PRO A 400 37.96 34.97 11.89
N VAL A 401 36.79 35.45 11.59
CA VAL A 401 36.54 36.37 10.47
C VAL A 401 36.88 37.75 10.96
N GLU A 402 37.88 38.38 10.34
CA GLU A 402 38.17 39.81 10.54
C GLU A 402 36.94 40.66 10.19
N ASP A 403 36.62 41.58 11.11
CA ASP A 403 35.48 42.48 11.03
C ASP A 403 35.55 43.39 9.80
N SER A 404 34.52 43.31 8.98
CA SER A 404 34.08 44.50 8.23
C SER A 404 32.61 44.76 8.59
N ALA A 405 32.48 45.72 9.51
CA ALA A 405 31.20 46.16 10.02
C ALA A 405 30.38 46.90 8.96
N VAL A 406 29.18 46.38 8.70
CA VAL A 406 28.06 47.22 8.23
C VAL A 406 26.95 47.14 9.26
N VAL A 407 26.81 48.19 10.01
CA VAL A 407 25.78 48.41 11.04
C VAL A 407 24.43 48.62 10.34
N VAL A 408 23.47 47.78 10.54
CA VAL A 408 22.06 48.15 10.43
C VAL A 408 21.40 47.93 11.78
N LYS A 409 21.15 49.02 12.47
CA LYS A 409 20.36 49.08 13.71
C LYS A 409 18.88 48.93 13.36
N SER A 410 18.21 47.97 13.98
CA SER A 410 16.80 48.13 14.34
C SER A 410 16.59 47.44 15.69
N ALA A 411 16.30 48.28 16.67
CA ALA A 411 16.01 47.90 18.05
C ALA A 411 14.59 47.38 18.20
N VAL A 412 14.43 46.25 18.84
CA VAL A 412 13.26 45.94 19.67
C VAL A 412 13.78 45.13 20.86
N GLU A 413 13.76 45.71 22.03
CA GLU A 413 14.04 45.09 23.31
C GLU A 413 12.84 44.25 23.75
N PRO A 414 13.03 43.02 24.31
CA PRO A 414 11.97 42.34 25.03
C PRO A 414 11.99 42.71 26.53
N ARG A 415 10.85 43.12 27.05
CA ARG A 415 10.61 43.33 28.51
C ARG A 415 10.63 41.96 29.24
N PRO A 416 11.15 41.93 30.49
CA PRO A 416 11.13 40.73 31.32
C PRO A 416 9.73 40.51 31.96
N MET A 417 9.27 39.30 31.92
CA MET A 417 8.11 38.83 32.70
C MET A 417 8.58 38.25 34.03
N GLU A 418 8.01 38.80 35.08
CA GLU A 418 8.20 38.38 36.47
C GLU A 418 7.73 36.99 36.74
N THR A 419 8.51 36.22 37.51
CA THR A 419 8.18 34.92 38.01
C THR A 419 7.50 35.00 39.34
N GLU A 420 6.22 34.65 39.44
CA GLU A 420 5.56 34.35 40.71
C GLU A 420 5.86 32.93 41.21
N LYS A 421 6.34 32.88 42.43
CA LYS A 421 6.56 31.66 43.21
C LYS A 421 5.20 31.15 43.72
N VAL A 422 4.89 29.88 43.48
CA VAL A 422 3.86 29.16 44.24
C VAL A 422 4.51 28.02 45.01
N GLU A 423 4.21 27.98 46.29
CA GLU A 423 4.76 27.12 47.33
C GLU A 423 4.37 25.64 47.15
N LYS A 424 5.26 24.79 47.65
CA LYS A 424 5.09 23.34 47.79
C LYS A 424 4.11 23.00 48.90
N VAL A 425 3.15 22.15 48.60
CA VAL A 425 2.48 21.29 49.61
C VAL A 425 2.80 19.83 49.30
N SER A 426 3.46 19.22 50.26
CA SER A 426 3.84 17.82 50.29
C SER A 426 2.63 16.91 50.60
N LYS A 427 2.43 15.84 49.82
CA LYS A 427 1.85 14.60 50.35
C LYS A 427 2.49 13.38 49.67
N SER A 428 3.01 12.56 50.56
CA SER A 428 3.63 11.26 50.30
C SER A 428 2.63 10.22 49.83
N SER A 429 3.01 9.43 48.85
CA SER A 429 2.66 7.99 48.78
C SER A 429 3.69 7.28 47.89
N SER A 430 4.24 6.24 48.47
CA SER A 430 5.22 5.30 47.98
C SER A 430 4.68 4.45 46.85
N GLU A 431 5.42 4.35 45.75
CA GLU A 431 5.39 3.19 44.85
C GLU A 431 6.81 2.92 44.37
N GLU A 432 7.23 1.68 44.58
CA GLU A 432 8.56 1.15 44.24
C GLU A 432 8.70 0.95 42.74
N GLU A 433 9.68 1.58 42.09
CA GLU A 433 10.11 1.25 40.73
C GLU A 433 11.19 0.15 40.81
N GLU A 434 10.88 -1.04 40.31
CA GLU A 434 11.87 -2.09 40.04
C GLU A 434 12.69 -1.73 38.79
N GLU A 435 13.95 -1.44 38.98
CA GLU A 435 14.94 -1.35 37.89
C GLU A 435 15.32 -2.75 37.36
N ALA A 436 14.97 -3.05 36.12
CA ALA A 436 15.45 -4.24 35.41
C ALA A 436 16.80 -3.99 34.70
N PRO A 437 17.77 -4.92 34.75
CA PRO A 437 19.16 -4.66 34.40
C PRO A 437 19.43 -4.64 32.90
N LYS A 438 20.18 -3.63 32.46
CA LYS A 438 20.58 -3.36 31.07
C LYS A 438 21.57 -4.38 30.42
N SER A 439 21.83 -5.53 31.00
CA SER A 439 22.86 -6.47 30.54
C SER A 439 22.39 -7.53 29.54
N GLU A 440 21.10 -7.85 29.41
CA GLU A 440 20.62 -8.92 28.52
C GLU A 440 20.48 -8.53 27.05
N LYS A 441 20.20 -7.25 26.74
CA LYS A 441 20.05 -6.81 25.35
C LYS A 441 21.33 -6.86 24.49
N LYS A 442 22.51 -6.91 25.11
CA LYS A 442 23.78 -7.04 24.38
C LYS A 442 24.12 -8.49 24.01
N LYS A 443 23.72 -9.48 24.80
CA LYS A 443 23.93 -10.92 24.52
C LYS A 443 23.03 -11.41 23.36
N GLU A 444 21.75 -11.01 23.35
CA GLU A 444 20.83 -11.42 22.26
C GLU A 444 21.20 -10.90 20.86
N LYS A 445 21.81 -9.69 20.78
CA LYS A 445 22.31 -9.16 19.49
C LYS A 445 23.53 -9.90 18.96
N LYS A 446 24.39 -10.43 19.85
CA LYS A 446 25.59 -11.18 19.45
C LYS A 446 25.21 -12.59 18.95
N GLU A 447 24.31 -13.28 19.64
CA GLU A 447 23.80 -14.59 19.19
C GLU A 447 23.01 -14.55 17.86
N LYS A 448 22.28 -13.46 17.59
CA LYS A 448 21.58 -13.29 16.30
C LYS A 448 22.52 -13.05 15.12
N LYS A 449 23.70 -12.44 15.39
CA LYS A 449 24.73 -12.21 14.37
C LYS A 449 25.47 -13.52 14.03
N ASP A 450 25.84 -14.30 15.01
CA ASP A 450 26.54 -15.58 14.84
C ASP A 450 25.65 -16.66 14.16
N LYS A 451 24.32 -16.62 14.41
CA LYS A 451 23.37 -17.50 13.70
C LYS A 451 23.14 -17.11 12.24
N LYS A 452 23.32 -15.83 11.89
CA LYS A 452 23.21 -15.35 10.52
C LYS A 452 24.44 -15.74 9.70
N ASP A 453 25.62 -15.58 10.27
CA ASP A 453 26.89 -15.91 9.59
C ASP A 453 27.05 -17.42 9.38
N LYS A 454 26.60 -18.27 10.32
CA LYS A 454 26.51 -19.74 10.13
C LYS A 454 25.52 -20.15 9.04
N LYS A 455 24.44 -19.41 8.86
CA LYS A 455 23.45 -19.72 7.83
C LYS A 455 23.92 -19.33 6.43
N ASP A 456 24.66 -18.24 6.31
CA ASP A 456 25.24 -17.79 5.04
C ASP A 456 26.42 -18.68 4.61
N LYS A 457 27.23 -19.20 5.56
CA LYS A 457 28.28 -20.19 5.28
C LYS A 457 27.72 -21.52 4.76
N LYS A 458 26.64 -22.02 5.40
CA LYS A 458 25.94 -23.23 4.96
C LYS A 458 25.22 -23.10 3.60
N ARG A 459 24.89 -21.86 3.20
CA ARG A 459 24.28 -21.57 1.90
C ARG A 459 25.33 -21.48 0.79
N LYS A 460 26.57 -21.05 1.10
CA LYS A 460 27.70 -21.10 0.17
C LYS A 460 28.15 -22.53 -0.08
N GLU A 461 28.30 -23.35 0.94
CA GLU A 461 28.68 -24.77 0.82
C GLU A 461 27.67 -25.61 0.01
N ARG A 462 26.33 -25.27 0.10
CA ARG A 462 25.30 -25.90 -0.74
C ARG A 462 25.34 -25.45 -2.20
N ALA A 463 25.72 -24.19 -2.48
CA ALA A 463 25.83 -23.67 -3.84
C ALA A 463 27.05 -24.25 -4.58
N GLU A 464 28.13 -24.60 -3.86
CA GLU A 464 29.30 -25.26 -4.43
C GLU A 464 29.06 -26.76 -4.70
N SER A 465 28.29 -27.46 -3.84
CA SER A 465 27.93 -28.87 -4.08
C SER A 465 26.95 -29.06 -5.27
N ASP A 466 26.07 -28.11 -5.53
CA ASP A 466 25.14 -28.18 -6.66
C ASP A 466 25.82 -27.86 -8.01
N SER A 467 26.90 -27.05 -8.01
CA SER A 467 27.69 -26.76 -9.22
C SER A 467 28.53 -27.95 -9.72
N ASP A 468 29.02 -28.82 -8.81
CA ASP A 468 29.76 -30.01 -9.18
C ASP A 468 28.86 -31.16 -9.65
N GLY A 469 27.63 -31.25 -9.16
CA GLY A 469 26.62 -32.19 -9.64
C GLY A 469 26.18 -31.95 -11.09
N GLU A 470 26.08 -30.68 -11.51
CA GLU A 470 25.72 -30.34 -12.89
C GLU A 470 26.89 -30.59 -13.89
N LYS A 471 28.14 -30.37 -13.48
CA LYS A 471 29.32 -30.69 -14.31
C LYS A 471 29.47 -32.19 -14.57
N LYS A 472 29.20 -33.05 -13.58
CA LYS A 472 29.17 -34.51 -13.75
C LYS A 472 28.07 -34.98 -14.71
N LYS A 473 26.85 -34.47 -14.57
CA LYS A 473 25.73 -34.83 -15.47
C LYS A 473 25.93 -34.37 -16.92
N LYS A 474 26.64 -33.28 -17.16
CA LYS A 474 27.00 -32.83 -18.54
C LYS A 474 28.11 -33.70 -19.15
N LYS A 475 29.06 -34.22 -18.36
CA LYS A 475 30.12 -35.11 -18.85
C LYS A 475 29.55 -36.48 -19.24
N ASP A 476 28.69 -37.07 -18.41
CA ASP A 476 28.04 -38.34 -18.70
C ASP A 476 27.10 -38.31 -19.91
N LYS A 477 26.44 -37.15 -20.17
CA LYS A 477 25.65 -36.99 -21.40
C LYS A 477 26.49 -36.89 -22.67
N LYS A 478 27.69 -36.30 -22.58
CA LYS A 478 28.60 -36.15 -23.72
C LYS A 478 29.26 -37.46 -24.10
N ASP A 479 29.58 -38.33 -23.12
CA ASP A 479 30.14 -39.65 -23.35
C ASP A 479 29.11 -40.64 -23.88
N LYS A 480 27.85 -40.56 -23.43
CA LYS A 480 26.74 -41.33 -24.03
C LYS A 480 26.41 -40.96 -25.48
N LYS A 481 26.62 -39.70 -25.86
CA LYS A 481 26.41 -39.26 -27.25
C LYS A 481 27.52 -39.74 -28.18
N LYS A 482 28.79 -39.70 -27.74
CA LYS A 482 29.94 -40.28 -28.50
C LYS A 482 29.86 -41.80 -28.66
N LYS A 483 29.30 -42.55 -27.67
CA LYS A 483 29.07 -44.00 -27.80
C LYS A 483 27.93 -44.36 -28.78
N LYS A 484 26.94 -43.46 -28.97
CA LYS A 484 25.86 -43.66 -29.95
C LYS A 484 26.29 -43.35 -31.37
N GLU A 485 27.16 -42.39 -31.58
CA GLU A 485 27.73 -42.06 -32.90
C GLU A 485 28.69 -43.16 -33.41
N LYS A 486 29.53 -43.72 -32.53
CA LYS A 486 30.41 -44.89 -32.93
C LYS A 486 29.67 -46.19 -33.19
N LYS A 487 28.38 -46.33 -32.84
CA LYS A 487 27.56 -47.51 -33.18
C LYS A 487 26.74 -47.37 -34.46
N LYS A 488 26.71 -46.17 -35.06
CA LYS A 488 26.05 -45.94 -36.36
C LYS A 488 26.98 -46.11 -37.54
N ASP A 489 28.31 -45.97 -37.34
CA ASP A 489 29.28 -46.13 -38.41
C ASP A 489 29.80 -47.58 -38.61
N SER A 490 29.25 -48.57 -37.86
CA SER A 490 29.63 -49.99 -37.96
C SER A 490 28.53 -50.90 -38.50
N SER A 491 27.49 -50.35 -39.13
CA SER A 491 26.38 -51.13 -39.70
C SER A 491 26.02 -50.79 -41.17
N SER A 492 26.99 -50.30 -41.92
CA SER A 492 26.84 -50.12 -43.38
C SER A 492 28.02 -50.71 -44.13
N ASP A 493 28.25 -52.02 -43.97
CA ASP A 493 29.01 -52.83 -44.94
C ASP A 493 28.63 -54.29 -44.69
N SER A 494 27.67 -54.78 -45.43
CA SER A 494 27.47 -56.14 -45.96
C SER A 494 26.05 -56.31 -46.49
N ASP A 495 26.01 -56.50 -47.83
CA ASP A 495 24.95 -56.99 -48.69
C ASP A 495 23.79 -56.05 -49.02
#